data_fbdb67bceaf7b5b1b3081616fad3e56f
#
_entry.id   fbdb67bceaf7b5b1b3081616fad3e56f
#
_cell.length_a   1.000
_cell.length_b   1.000
_cell.length_c   1.000
_cell.angle_alpha   90.00
_cell.angle_beta   90.00
_cell.angle_gamma   90.00
#
_symmetry.space_group_name_H-M   'P 1'
#
loop_
_entity.id
_entity.type
_entity.pdbx_description
1 polymer ?
#
loop_
_entity_poly.entity_id
_entity_poly.type
_entity_poly.pdbx_seq_one_letter_code
_entity_poly.pdbx_strand_id
1 'polypeptide(L)'
;WFRQELGGGMSFDELTAEAAEAPPGSDGVLFLPYMAGERSPIWNPDAKGVFYGLSFDKTRGHLIRSVLEGVAFSLEHNLRTAAETGIHVDTLNAMGGASNSVLWTQIKADVTGKTIRVPSSDTATTLGAAILAGVGCGIYGSYGEAVNRTIRMTRVQEPNPENKAVYDRAMERYLRLYEDLKEGFSL
;
A
#
# COMPACT_ATOMS: atom_id res chain seq x y z
N TRP A 1 -6.54 -5.32 -12.32
CA TRP A 1 -7.88 -5.91 -12.24
C TRP A 1 -8.96 -4.85 -12.13
N PHE A 2 -9.05 -4.04 -11.06
CA PHE A 2 -10.13 -3.05 -10.87
C PHE A 2 -10.30 -2.13 -12.09
N ARG A 3 -9.19 -1.61 -12.63
CA ARG A 3 -9.24 -0.75 -13.83
C ARG A 3 -9.85 -1.46 -15.03
N GLN A 4 -9.53 -2.73 -15.23
CA GLN A 4 -10.00 -3.51 -16.38
C GLN A 4 -11.46 -3.90 -16.26
N GLU A 5 -11.88 -4.35 -15.07
CA GLU A 5 -13.21 -4.94 -14.86
C GLU A 5 -14.26 -3.91 -14.44
N LEU A 6 -13.86 -2.91 -13.63
CA LEU A 6 -14.77 -1.95 -13.03
C LEU A 6 -14.45 -0.48 -13.37
N GLY A 7 -13.28 -0.24 -13.97
CA GLY A 7 -12.79 1.11 -14.26
C GLY A 7 -13.38 1.77 -15.50
N GLY A 8 -14.17 1.07 -16.32
CA GLY A 8 -14.85 1.67 -17.47
C GLY A 8 -13.90 2.29 -18.51
N GLY A 9 -12.67 1.80 -18.66
CA GLY A 9 -11.68 2.30 -19.62
C GLY A 9 -10.88 3.51 -19.13
N MET A 10 -11.09 3.98 -17.89
CA MET A 10 -10.38 5.11 -17.30
C MET A 10 -8.88 4.82 -17.12
N SER A 11 -8.07 5.87 -17.18
CA SER A 11 -6.67 5.83 -16.82
C SER A 11 -6.50 5.67 -15.28
N PHE A 12 -5.29 5.35 -14.83
CA PHE A 12 -5.00 5.31 -13.39
C PHE A 12 -5.12 6.68 -12.72
N ASP A 13 -4.80 7.76 -13.44
CA ASP A 13 -4.91 9.13 -12.92
C ASP A 13 -6.37 9.53 -12.73
N GLU A 14 -7.25 9.22 -13.70
CA GLU A 14 -8.69 9.46 -13.58
C GLU A 14 -9.31 8.66 -12.41
N LEU A 15 -8.97 7.37 -12.29
CA LEU A 15 -9.42 6.55 -11.16
C LEU A 15 -8.91 7.10 -9.82
N THR A 16 -7.66 7.57 -9.78
CA THR A 16 -7.08 8.17 -8.56
C THR A 16 -7.76 9.49 -8.20
N ALA A 17 -8.09 10.32 -9.21
CA ALA A 17 -8.83 11.56 -9.00
C ALA A 17 -10.24 11.29 -8.44
N GLU A 18 -10.94 10.30 -8.98
CA GLU A 18 -12.27 9.89 -8.48
C GLU A 18 -12.18 9.33 -7.04
N ALA A 19 -11.13 8.56 -6.72
CA ALA A 19 -10.89 8.08 -5.37
C ALA A 19 -10.62 9.21 -4.36
N ALA A 20 -10.04 10.32 -4.81
CA ALA A 20 -9.74 11.48 -3.96
C ALA A 20 -11.01 12.21 -3.49
N GLU A 21 -12.14 12.08 -4.20
CA GLU A 21 -13.42 12.66 -3.82
C GLU A 21 -14.07 11.94 -2.61
N ALA A 22 -13.74 10.67 -2.42
CA ALA A 22 -14.20 9.93 -1.24
C ALA A 22 -13.35 10.27 -0.02
N PRO A 23 -13.94 10.38 1.19
CA PRO A 23 -13.19 10.73 2.40
C PRO A 23 -12.28 9.58 2.87
N PRO A 24 -11.28 9.88 3.72
CA PRO A 24 -10.49 8.86 4.41
C PRO A 24 -11.36 7.82 5.13
N GLY A 25 -11.01 6.54 4.96
CA GLY A 25 -11.80 5.42 5.45
C GLY A 25 -12.98 5.03 4.58
N SER A 26 -13.10 5.64 3.37
CA SER A 26 -14.11 5.30 2.33
C SER A 26 -15.54 5.23 2.88
N ASP A 27 -15.88 6.08 3.86
CA ASP A 27 -17.16 6.04 4.60
C ASP A 27 -17.55 4.63 5.07
N GLY A 28 -16.54 3.85 5.50
CA GLY A 28 -16.72 2.52 6.04
C GLY A 28 -16.75 1.39 5.02
N VAL A 29 -16.56 1.67 3.74
CA VAL A 29 -16.30 0.62 2.74
C VAL A 29 -14.90 0.06 2.97
N LEU A 30 -14.78 -1.25 3.12
CA LEU A 30 -13.52 -1.97 3.28
C LEU A 30 -13.27 -2.90 2.09
N PHE A 31 -12.01 -3.06 1.74
CA PHE A 31 -11.59 -4.05 0.75
C PHE A 31 -10.52 -4.98 1.33
N LEU A 32 -10.77 -6.28 1.31
CA LEU A 32 -9.74 -7.30 1.56
C LEU A 32 -9.03 -7.59 0.22
N PRO A 33 -7.71 -7.32 0.10
CA PRO A 33 -7.02 -7.39 -1.19
C PRO A 33 -6.54 -8.80 -1.58
N TYR A 34 -7.05 -9.85 -0.95
CA TYR A 34 -6.54 -11.22 -1.03
C TYR A 34 -6.99 -11.96 -2.30
N MET A 35 -6.87 -11.31 -3.47
CA MET A 35 -7.38 -11.80 -4.77
C MET A 35 -6.77 -13.13 -5.23
N ALA A 36 -5.59 -13.47 -4.76
CA ALA A 36 -4.85 -14.70 -5.12
C ALA A 36 -4.39 -15.47 -3.87
N GLY A 37 -5.17 -15.38 -2.79
CA GLY A 37 -4.73 -15.79 -1.47
C GLY A 37 -3.80 -14.76 -0.85
N GLU A 38 -3.33 -15.04 0.37
CA GLU A 38 -2.38 -14.19 1.07
C GLU A 38 -1.26 -15.02 1.70
N ARG A 39 -0.05 -14.51 1.61
CA ARG A 39 1.14 -15.18 2.10
C ARG A 39 1.66 -14.62 3.42
N SER A 40 1.54 -13.31 3.63
CA SER A 40 2.07 -12.62 4.79
C SER A 40 1.22 -11.40 5.19
N PRO A 41 0.91 -11.23 6.48
CA PRO A 41 1.27 -12.10 7.62
C PRO A 41 0.32 -13.29 7.79
N ILE A 42 -0.72 -13.37 6.94
CA ILE A 42 -1.71 -14.43 6.92
C ILE A 42 -1.25 -15.48 5.91
N TRP A 43 -1.05 -16.72 6.37
CA TRP A 43 -0.79 -17.82 5.45
C TRP A 43 -2.10 -18.51 5.11
N ASN A 44 -2.81 -17.98 4.10
CA ASN A 44 -4.08 -18.55 3.64
C ASN A 44 -4.18 -18.47 2.10
N PRO A 45 -3.89 -19.58 1.39
CA PRO A 45 -3.96 -19.63 -0.07
C PRO A 45 -5.40 -19.52 -0.61
N ASP A 46 -6.41 -19.80 0.22
CA ASP A 46 -7.81 -19.78 -0.16
C ASP A 46 -8.47 -18.41 0.06
N ALA A 47 -7.80 -17.48 0.74
CA ALA A 47 -8.33 -16.15 0.98
C ALA A 47 -8.74 -15.47 -0.34
N LYS A 48 -9.83 -14.70 -0.29
CA LYS A 48 -10.42 -14.03 -1.46
C LYS A 48 -10.54 -12.52 -1.24
N GLY A 49 -10.61 -11.80 -2.37
CA GLY A 49 -10.95 -10.38 -2.34
C GLY A 49 -12.40 -10.17 -1.92
N VAL A 50 -12.63 -9.19 -1.03
CA VAL A 50 -13.98 -8.87 -0.51
C VAL A 50 -14.17 -7.36 -0.47
N PHE A 51 -15.30 -6.88 -1.00
CA PHE A 51 -15.83 -5.56 -0.69
C PHE A 51 -16.90 -5.69 0.41
N TYR A 52 -16.78 -4.89 1.45
CA TYR A 52 -17.68 -4.89 2.59
C TYR A 52 -18.17 -3.47 2.91
N GLY A 53 -19.41 -3.34 3.38
CA GLY A 53 -19.97 -2.05 3.82
C GLY A 53 -20.59 -1.22 2.71
N LEU A 54 -20.99 -1.83 1.59
CA LEU A 54 -21.69 -1.15 0.50
C LEU A 54 -23.11 -0.78 0.92
N SER A 55 -23.54 0.41 0.51
CA SER A 55 -24.91 0.94 0.66
C SER A 55 -25.21 1.86 -0.53
N PHE A 56 -26.45 2.28 -0.69
CA PHE A 56 -26.90 3.05 -1.87
C PHE A 56 -26.23 4.41 -2.02
N ASP A 57 -25.64 4.96 -0.96
CA ASP A 57 -24.94 6.24 -0.94
C ASP A 57 -23.45 6.11 -1.35
N LYS A 58 -22.94 4.89 -1.54
CA LYS A 58 -21.54 4.67 -1.93
C LYS A 58 -21.37 4.75 -3.45
N THR A 59 -20.40 5.53 -3.85
CA THR A 59 -20.04 5.72 -5.26
C THR A 59 -18.85 4.84 -5.66
N ARG A 60 -18.53 4.80 -6.96
CA ARG A 60 -17.33 4.13 -7.46
C ARG A 60 -16.05 4.70 -6.82
N GLY A 61 -16.01 6.01 -6.52
CA GLY A 61 -14.89 6.63 -5.81
C GLY A 61 -14.60 5.99 -4.46
N HIS A 62 -15.64 5.63 -3.68
CA HIS A 62 -15.48 4.88 -2.44
C HIS A 62 -14.90 3.48 -2.69
N LEU A 63 -15.35 2.78 -3.74
CA LEU A 63 -14.79 1.47 -4.10
C LEU A 63 -13.31 1.58 -4.47
N ILE A 64 -12.93 2.55 -5.31
CA ILE A 64 -11.54 2.75 -5.71
C ILE A 64 -10.69 3.08 -4.49
N ARG A 65 -11.15 4.03 -3.65
CA ARG A 65 -10.44 4.41 -2.44
C ARG A 65 -10.27 3.24 -1.48
N SER A 66 -11.32 2.44 -1.27
CA SER A 66 -11.23 1.25 -0.41
C SER A 66 -10.22 0.22 -0.91
N VAL A 67 -10.02 0.09 -2.23
CA VAL A 67 -8.95 -0.76 -2.80
C VAL A 67 -7.57 -0.20 -2.44
N LEU A 68 -7.35 1.10 -2.57
CA LEU A 68 -6.08 1.74 -2.20
C LEU A 68 -5.80 1.60 -0.70
N GLU A 69 -6.83 1.80 0.13
CA GLU A 69 -6.77 1.66 1.59
C GLU A 69 -6.57 0.20 2.02
N GLY A 70 -7.26 -0.76 1.41
CA GLY A 70 -7.12 -2.18 1.69
C GLY A 70 -5.69 -2.70 1.50
N VAL A 71 -5.03 -2.25 0.44
CA VAL A 71 -3.59 -2.56 0.22
C VAL A 71 -2.71 -1.88 1.29
N ALA A 72 -3.06 -0.67 1.74
CA ALA A 72 -2.33 -0.01 2.82
C ALA A 72 -2.56 -0.71 4.17
N PHE A 73 -3.77 -1.24 4.44
CA PHE A 73 -4.05 -2.05 5.64
C PHE A 73 -3.28 -3.37 5.63
N SER A 74 -3.16 -4.03 4.48
CA SER A 74 -2.32 -5.24 4.35
C SER A 74 -0.85 -4.93 4.65
N LEU A 75 -0.33 -3.78 4.18
CA LEU A 75 1.01 -3.32 4.52
C LEU A 75 1.16 -3.07 6.03
N GLU A 76 0.21 -2.35 6.65
CA GLU A 76 0.22 -2.07 8.09
C GLU A 76 0.14 -3.36 8.91
N HIS A 77 -0.63 -4.36 8.48
CA HIS A 77 -0.69 -5.66 9.13
C HIS A 77 0.69 -6.34 9.15
N ASN A 78 1.42 -6.31 8.03
CA ASN A 78 2.80 -6.82 7.97
C ASN A 78 3.74 -6.05 8.91
N LEU A 79 3.62 -4.72 8.99
CA LEU A 79 4.44 -3.90 9.88
C LEU A 79 4.15 -4.18 11.36
N ARG A 80 2.89 -4.39 11.74
CA ARG A 80 2.51 -4.77 13.10
C ARG A 80 3.11 -6.12 13.49
N THR A 81 2.98 -7.12 12.62
CA THR A 81 3.56 -8.44 12.86
C THR A 81 5.10 -8.38 12.96
N ALA A 82 5.76 -7.58 12.12
CA ALA A 82 7.19 -7.35 12.25
C ALA A 82 7.57 -6.68 13.58
N ALA A 83 6.77 -5.72 14.06
CA ALA A 83 7.00 -5.06 15.33
C ALA A 83 6.91 -6.01 16.54
N GLU A 84 6.06 -7.04 16.48
CA GLU A 84 5.98 -8.09 17.50
C GLU A 84 7.31 -8.87 17.66
N THR A 85 8.12 -8.93 16.61
CA THR A 85 9.46 -9.53 16.63
C THR A 85 10.57 -8.56 17.02
N GLY A 86 10.22 -7.32 17.40
CA GLY A 86 11.15 -6.26 17.78
C GLY A 86 11.70 -5.44 16.61
N ILE A 87 11.21 -5.66 15.39
CA ILE A 87 11.61 -4.87 14.21
C ILE A 87 10.75 -3.60 14.16
N HIS A 88 11.39 -2.44 14.28
CA HIS A 88 10.72 -1.14 14.17
C HIS A 88 11.14 -0.44 12.88
N VAL A 89 10.15 0.10 12.17
CA VAL A 89 10.33 0.82 10.90
C VAL A 89 9.70 2.19 11.02
N ASP A 90 10.44 3.26 10.76
CA ASP A 90 9.94 4.64 10.80
C ASP A 90 9.73 5.21 9.40
N THR A 91 10.44 4.67 8.42
CA THR A 91 10.41 5.16 7.05
C THR A 91 10.32 4.00 6.06
N LEU A 92 9.47 4.16 5.05
CA LEU A 92 9.30 3.21 3.95
C LEU A 92 9.70 3.87 2.63
N ASN A 93 10.41 3.13 1.78
CA ASN A 93 10.69 3.56 0.41
C ASN A 93 9.66 2.94 -0.54
N ALA A 94 8.83 3.77 -1.17
CA ALA A 94 7.85 3.34 -2.16
C ALA A 94 8.43 3.42 -3.57
N MET A 95 8.41 2.31 -4.29
CA MET A 95 8.98 2.17 -5.64
C MET A 95 7.99 1.47 -6.57
N GLY A 96 8.22 1.61 -7.89
CA GLY A 96 7.38 1.04 -8.93
C GLY A 96 6.16 1.92 -9.26
N GLY A 97 5.35 1.50 -10.24
CA GLY A 97 4.27 2.32 -10.81
C GLY A 97 3.26 2.85 -9.80
N ALA A 98 2.97 2.08 -8.74
CA ALA A 98 2.04 2.51 -7.68
C ALA A 98 2.57 3.71 -6.86
N SER A 99 3.88 3.94 -6.82
CA SER A 99 4.47 5.07 -6.12
C SER A 99 4.25 6.41 -6.85
N ASN A 100 3.86 6.39 -8.12
CA ASN A 100 3.55 7.59 -8.89
C ASN A 100 2.28 8.28 -8.38
N SER A 101 1.32 7.54 -7.83
CA SER A 101 0.12 8.13 -7.24
C SER A 101 0.43 8.82 -5.91
N VAL A 102 0.26 10.16 -5.88
CA VAL A 102 0.40 10.97 -4.66
C VAL A 102 -0.62 10.55 -3.63
N LEU A 103 -1.87 10.35 -4.03
CA LEU A 103 -2.94 9.91 -3.13
C LEU A 103 -2.61 8.57 -2.49
N TRP A 104 -2.18 7.59 -3.27
CA TRP A 104 -1.93 6.24 -2.72
C TRP A 104 -0.73 6.21 -1.77
N THR A 105 0.33 6.97 -2.07
CA THR A 105 1.47 7.08 -1.16
C THR A 105 1.10 7.85 0.12
N GLN A 106 0.19 8.85 0.03
CA GLN A 106 -0.35 9.53 1.23
C GLN A 106 -1.23 8.58 2.06
N ILE A 107 -2.13 7.81 1.44
CA ILE A 107 -2.93 6.80 2.14
C ILE A 107 -2.02 5.81 2.89
N LYS A 108 -0.94 5.34 2.26
CA LYS A 108 0.03 4.47 2.93
C LYS A 108 0.69 5.14 4.13
N ALA A 109 1.10 6.41 4.00
CA ALA A 109 1.67 7.16 5.12
C ALA A 109 0.66 7.28 6.28
N ASP A 110 -0.57 7.67 5.97
CA ASP A 110 -1.62 7.90 6.96
C ASP A 110 -2.03 6.62 7.69
N VAL A 111 -2.17 5.51 6.95
CA VAL A 111 -2.54 4.19 7.50
C VAL A 111 -1.43 3.61 8.37
N THR A 112 -0.19 3.67 7.90
CA THR A 112 0.95 3.06 8.61
C THR A 112 1.54 3.96 9.70
N GLY A 113 1.22 5.27 9.68
CA GLY A 113 1.87 6.25 10.55
C GLY A 113 3.36 6.40 10.26
N LYS A 114 3.83 6.03 9.06
CA LYS A 114 5.24 6.05 8.65
C LYS A 114 5.50 7.07 7.55
N THR A 115 6.68 7.65 7.56
CA THR A 115 7.15 8.49 6.46
C THR A 115 7.33 7.64 5.20
N ILE A 116 6.70 8.04 4.09
CA ILE A 116 6.88 7.38 2.78
C ILE A 116 7.82 8.23 1.92
N ARG A 117 8.92 7.64 1.47
CA ARG A 117 9.88 8.26 0.55
C ARG A 117 9.77 7.63 -0.82
N VAL A 118 9.73 8.46 -1.86
CA VAL A 118 9.67 8.02 -3.25
C VAL A 118 10.97 8.41 -3.95
N PRO A 119 11.81 7.43 -4.34
CA PRO A 119 13.03 7.71 -5.06
C PRO A 119 12.76 8.07 -6.53
N SER A 120 13.75 8.67 -7.18
CA SER A 120 13.67 9.14 -8.58
C SER A 120 13.68 8.03 -9.62
N SER A 121 13.94 6.78 -9.23
CA SER A 121 14.09 5.67 -10.16
C SER A 121 12.89 4.73 -10.12
N ASP A 122 12.22 4.57 -11.24
CA ASP A 122 11.18 3.55 -11.44
C ASP A 122 11.77 2.15 -11.67
N THR A 123 13.10 2.07 -11.88
CA THR A 123 13.84 0.84 -12.18
C THR A 123 14.67 0.35 -11.01
N ALA A 124 14.08 0.32 -9.81
CA ALA A 124 14.78 -0.01 -8.56
C ALA A 124 15.56 -1.33 -8.62
N THR A 125 15.00 -2.38 -9.24
CA THR A 125 15.64 -3.68 -9.36
C THR A 125 16.90 -3.60 -10.25
N THR A 126 16.81 -2.95 -11.39
CA THR A 126 17.94 -2.76 -12.32
C THR A 126 19.03 -1.89 -11.69
N LEU A 127 18.64 -0.80 -11.01
CA LEU A 127 19.56 0.06 -10.29
C LEU A 127 20.27 -0.70 -9.16
N GLY A 128 19.53 -1.53 -8.41
CA GLY A 128 20.09 -2.39 -7.37
C GLY A 128 21.14 -3.36 -7.92
N ALA A 129 20.86 -4.01 -9.05
CA ALA A 129 21.82 -4.88 -9.73
C ALA A 129 23.06 -4.11 -10.20
N ALA A 130 22.89 -2.90 -10.75
CA ALA A 130 23.99 -2.05 -11.16
C ALA A 130 24.85 -1.60 -9.97
N ILE A 131 24.25 -1.26 -8.83
CA ILE A 131 24.97 -0.94 -7.59
C ILE A 131 25.80 -2.13 -7.12
N LEU A 132 25.20 -3.34 -7.07
CA LEU A 132 25.92 -4.57 -6.69
C LEU A 132 27.14 -4.82 -7.59
N ALA A 133 26.95 -4.73 -8.91
CA ALA A 133 28.04 -4.88 -9.89
C ALA A 133 29.12 -3.78 -9.70
N GLY A 134 28.72 -2.52 -9.52
CA GLY A 134 29.61 -1.39 -9.35
C GLY A 134 30.49 -1.50 -8.10
N VAL A 135 29.95 -2.00 -7.00
CA VAL A 135 30.75 -2.30 -5.80
C VAL A 135 31.66 -3.50 -6.03
N GLY A 136 31.16 -4.57 -6.67
CA GLY A 136 31.96 -5.75 -6.98
C GLY A 136 33.13 -5.48 -7.91
N CYS A 137 33.00 -4.53 -8.84
CA CYS A 137 34.06 -4.12 -9.78
C CYS A 137 34.94 -2.96 -9.22
N GLY A 138 34.70 -2.48 -8.01
CA GLY A 138 35.48 -1.39 -7.40
C GLY A 138 35.18 0.00 -7.92
N ILE A 139 34.07 0.20 -8.65
CA ILE A 139 33.60 1.52 -9.11
C ILE A 139 33.13 2.37 -7.92
N TYR A 140 32.52 1.74 -6.95
CA TYR A 140 32.12 2.32 -5.65
C TYR A 140 32.85 1.62 -4.52
N GLY A 141 33.33 2.38 -3.56
CA GLY A 141 34.05 1.86 -2.39
C GLY A 141 33.13 1.16 -1.37
N SER A 142 31.80 1.43 -1.42
CA SER A 142 30.80 0.80 -0.57
C SER A 142 29.39 0.92 -1.17
N TYR A 143 28.46 0.10 -0.67
CA TYR A 143 27.03 0.22 -1.02
C TYR A 143 26.45 1.57 -0.60
N GLY A 144 26.84 2.10 0.57
CA GLY A 144 26.39 3.42 1.03
C GLY A 144 26.82 4.54 0.10
N GLU A 145 28.08 4.51 -0.39
CA GLU A 145 28.55 5.46 -1.39
C GLU A 145 27.74 5.37 -2.67
N ALA A 146 27.54 4.14 -3.19
CA ALA A 146 26.79 3.92 -4.42
C ALA A 146 25.36 4.44 -4.32
N VAL A 147 24.65 4.14 -3.21
CA VAL A 147 23.29 4.61 -2.94
C VAL A 147 23.23 6.13 -2.89
N ASN A 148 24.13 6.77 -2.14
CA ASN A 148 24.19 8.24 -2.02
C ASN A 148 24.48 8.95 -3.34
N ARG A 149 25.22 8.31 -4.25
CA ARG A 149 25.54 8.87 -5.57
C ARG A 149 24.45 8.67 -6.61
N THR A 150 23.64 7.61 -6.48
CA THR A 150 22.71 7.17 -7.53
C THR A 150 21.25 7.40 -7.19
N ILE A 151 20.89 7.41 -5.91
CA ILE A 151 19.49 7.53 -5.47
C ILE A 151 19.21 8.94 -4.97
N ARG A 152 18.19 9.57 -5.55
CA ARG A 152 17.64 10.84 -5.08
C ARG A 152 16.19 10.64 -4.71
N MET A 153 15.74 11.24 -3.61
CA MET A 153 14.34 11.25 -3.24
C MET A 153 13.63 12.39 -3.98
N THR A 154 12.56 12.07 -4.68
CA THR A 154 11.75 13.04 -5.43
C THR A 154 10.56 13.55 -4.62
N ARG A 155 10.08 12.73 -3.70
CA ARG A 155 8.94 13.06 -2.85
C ARG A 155 9.05 12.38 -1.50
N VAL A 156 8.62 13.09 -0.47
CA VAL A 156 8.47 12.59 0.90
C VAL A 156 7.06 12.92 1.34
N GLN A 157 6.36 11.96 1.92
CA GLN A 157 5.02 12.14 2.47
C GLN A 157 5.01 11.72 3.93
N GLU A 158 4.64 12.68 4.76
CA GLU A 158 4.44 12.47 6.19
C GLU A 158 2.98 12.08 6.45
N PRO A 159 2.71 11.27 7.49
CA PRO A 159 1.36 10.95 7.90
C PRO A 159 0.56 12.21 8.27
N ASN A 160 -0.70 12.31 7.81
CA ASN A 160 -1.61 13.34 8.27
C ASN A 160 -2.25 12.90 9.60
N PRO A 161 -1.98 13.57 10.73
CA PRO A 161 -2.49 13.19 12.03
C PRO A 161 -4.03 13.27 12.14
N GLU A 162 -4.69 14.10 11.30
CA GLU A 162 -6.16 14.21 11.27
C GLU A 162 -6.82 12.91 10.82
N ASN A 163 -6.15 12.12 9.97
CA ASN A 163 -6.68 10.86 9.43
C ASN A 163 -6.46 9.67 10.38
N LYS A 164 -5.60 9.83 11.39
CA LYS A 164 -5.18 8.71 12.26
C LYS A 164 -6.37 7.99 12.90
N ALA A 165 -7.27 8.70 13.52
CA ALA A 165 -8.39 8.08 14.24
C ALA A 165 -9.36 7.32 13.32
N VAL A 166 -9.51 7.76 12.07
CA VAL A 166 -10.33 7.10 11.05
C VAL A 166 -9.65 5.79 10.63
N TYR A 167 -8.37 5.84 10.30
CA TYR A 167 -7.63 4.67 9.83
C TYR A 167 -7.36 3.65 10.94
N ASP A 168 -7.16 4.07 12.19
CA ASP A 168 -7.06 3.14 13.32
C ASP A 168 -8.33 2.28 13.44
N ARG A 169 -9.53 2.93 13.42
CA ARG A 169 -10.82 2.21 13.45
C ARG A 169 -11.04 1.33 12.23
N ALA A 170 -10.66 1.81 11.04
CA ALA A 170 -10.80 1.03 9.81
C ALA A 170 -9.87 -0.20 9.82
N MET A 171 -8.66 -0.07 10.34
CA MET A 171 -7.70 -1.17 10.48
C MET A 171 -8.21 -2.27 11.42
N GLU A 172 -8.79 -1.90 12.56
CA GLU A 172 -9.40 -2.88 13.49
C GLU A 172 -10.54 -3.64 12.81
N ARG A 173 -11.41 -2.93 12.06
CA ARG A 173 -12.49 -3.55 11.31
C ARG A 173 -11.98 -4.44 10.17
N TYR A 174 -10.89 -4.03 9.50
CA TYR A 174 -10.25 -4.81 8.45
C TYR A 174 -9.73 -6.16 8.97
N LEU A 175 -9.03 -6.15 10.10
CA LEU A 175 -8.52 -7.37 10.73
C LEU A 175 -9.66 -8.29 11.15
N ARG A 176 -10.68 -7.72 11.80
CA ARG A 176 -11.85 -8.47 12.24
C ARG A 176 -12.62 -9.08 11.07
N LEU A 177 -12.80 -8.32 9.98
CA LEU A 177 -13.52 -8.80 8.79
C LEU A 177 -12.85 -10.06 8.20
N TYR A 178 -11.51 -10.10 8.15
CA TYR A 178 -10.82 -11.31 7.72
C TYR A 178 -11.09 -12.49 8.66
N GLU A 179 -11.01 -12.30 9.97
CA GLU A 179 -11.27 -13.34 10.96
C GLU A 179 -12.70 -13.90 10.85
N ASP A 180 -13.67 -13.01 10.63
CA ASP A 180 -15.10 -13.38 10.50
C ASP A 180 -15.38 -14.17 9.20
N LEU A 181 -14.55 -13.99 8.14
CA LEU A 181 -14.77 -14.59 6.82
C LEU A 181 -13.85 -15.77 6.49
N LYS A 182 -12.74 -15.93 7.19
CA LYS A 182 -11.66 -16.87 6.81
C LYS A 182 -12.09 -18.32 6.62
N GLU A 183 -13.06 -18.79 7.41
CA GLU A 183 -13.59 -20.16 7.30
C GLU A 183 -14.41 -20.35 6.02
N GLY A 184 -15.03 -19.29 5.51
CA GLY A 184 -15.84 -19.32 4.29
C GLY A 184 -15.03 -19.30 2.99
N PHE A 185 -13.73 -19.03 3.04
CA PHE A 185 -12.90 -19.00 1.85
C PHE A 185 -12.52 -20.40 1.30
N SER A 186 -12.59 -21.41 2.13
CA SER A 186 -12.20 -22.81 1.78
C SER A 186 -13.36 -23.63 1.19
N LEU A 187 -14.43 -23.00 0.72
CA LEU A 187 -15.61 -23.65 0.14
C LEU A 187 -15.45 -23.89 -1.37
#